data_e55912280a8c492eb381ce0983e6973e
#
_entry.id   e55912280a8c492eb381ce0983e6973e
#
_cell.length_a   1.000
_cell.length_b   1.000
_cell.length_c   1.000
_cell.angle_alpha   90.00
_cell.angle_beta   90.00
_cell.angle_gamma   90.00
#
_symmetry.space_group_name_H-M   'P 1'
#
loop_
_entity.id
_entity.type
_entity.pdbx_description
1 polymer ?
#
loop_
_entity_poly.entity_id
_entity_poly.type
_entity_poly.pdbx_seq_one_letter_code
_entity_poly.pdbx_strand_id
1 'polypeptide(L)'
;MTSETSDLLAPLDLAFWHIDSDLHPMHLGALGVFSAHSPTAGAHAADLLAARAAGVPGLRMRIRDVWQPLLPLAFGGATRETAPDFDPLDHVRLHAPTSDFHAEAGRLMERSLERGRPPWEAHVLPGEDGTSFAVLFKFHHALADGLRALTLAAGVMDPLDLPKPRPRPEQPTAGLFPDVRKLPGLVRGALSDVGRALDIGASVARSGLDNLSNRSSAALVAEPTGTRRTAGVAVDLDDVHRVRKTVGGTVNDVLIAVVAGALRRWLDERGDGTEGVAPRALIPVSKRRPRTAHPQGNRLSGYLMRLPVDDPDPLRRLARVRTAMDRNKDAGPGRGAGAVALLADHVPPLGHRFGGPLVKQAARLWFDILVTSVPLPSLGLRLGGNPLTEVYPFAPLAQGQSLAVAISTYRGQVHFGLVADAEAVPDLDRFAAALTAEVETLVAACAL
;
A
#
# COMPACT_ATOMS: atom_id res chain seq x y z
N MET A 1 31.28 21.37 6.40
CA MET A 1 30.00 21.51 5.70
C MET A 1 29.84 20.22 4.87
N THR A 2 29.17 19.24 5.43
CA THR A 2 28.83 17.99 4.74
C THR A 2 27.76 18.31 3.69
N SER A 3 28.04 18.02 2.42
CA SER A 3 27.12 18.21 1.30
C SER A 3 25.87 17.33 1.58
N GLU A 4 24.77 17.97 1.96
CA GLU A 4 23.47 17.33 2.05
C GLU A 4 23.06 16.91 0.64
N THR A 5 23.09 15.61 0.37
CA THR A 5 22.54 15.05 -0.87
C THR A 5 21.03 15.11 -0.79
N SER A 6 20.42 16.14 -1.38
CA SER A 6 18.97 16.18 -1.55
C SER A 6 18.62 15.40 -2.82
N ASP A 7 17.88 14.30 -2.65
CA ASP A 7 17.43 13.47 -3.77
C ASP A 7 16.04 13.92 -4.24
N LEU A 8 15.89 14.20 -5.54
CA LEU A 8 14.57 14.44 -6.14
C LEU A 8 13.68 13.21 -5.99
N LEU A 9 12.40 13.44 -5.68
CA LEU A 9 11.42 12.37 -5.67
C LEU A 9 11.31 11.74 -7.05
N ALA A 10 11.21 10.40 -7.07
CA ALA A 10 10.84 9.68 -8.26
C ALA A 10 9.42 10.09 -8.72
N PRO A 11 9.11 10.03 -10.03
CA PRO A 11 7.85 10.51 -10.57
C PRO A 11 6.60 9.95 -9.88
N LEU A 12 6.60 8.65 -9.55
CA LEU A 12 5.48 8.02 -8.87
C LEU A 12 5.35 8.49 -7.41
N ASP A 13 6.47 8.71 -6.71
CA ASP A 13 6.48 9.27 -5.35
C ASP A 13 5.95 10.70 -5.36
N LEU A 14 6.34 11.48 -6.38
CA LEU A 14 5.88 12.84 -6.58
C LEU A 14 4.37 12.87 -6.88
N ALA A 15 3.86 11.92 -7.66
CA ALA A 15 2.43 11.78 -7.90
C ALA A 15 1.68 11.55 -6.58
N PHE A 16 2.11 10.60 -5.73
CA PHE A 16 1.51 10.39 -4.41
C PHE A 16 1.58 11.63 -3.52
N TRP A 17 2.68 12.39 -3.56
CA TRP A 17 2.84 13.62 -2.80
C TRP A 17 1.84 14.71 -3.20
N HIS A 18 1.53 14.83 -4.49
CA HIS A 18 0.61 15.86 -5.00
C HIS A 18 -0.87 15.48 -4.98
N ILE A 19 -1.20 14.17 -5.04
CA ILE A 19 -2.59 13.72 -4.93
C ILE A 19 -3.07 13.60 -3.48
N ASP A 20 -2.18 13.68 -2.52
CA ASP A 20 -2.50 13.67 -1.09
C ASP A 20 -3.43 14.82 -0.70
N SER A 21 -4.43 14.54 0.13
CA SER A 21 -5.39 15.52 0.66
C SER A 21 -6.06 15.00 1.93
N ASP A 22 -6.69 15.89 2.71
CA ASP A 22 -7.35 15.52 3.97
C ASP A 22 -8.48 14.50 3.79
N LEU A 23 -9.20 14.54 2.67
CA LEU A 23 -10.24 13.54 2.36
C LEU A 23 -9.64 12.21 1.86
N HIS A 24 -8.44 12.26 1.26
CA HIS A 24 -7.74 11.10 0.72
C HIS A 24 -6.27 11.16 1.12
N PRO A 25 -5.97 10.90 2.40
CA PRO A 25 -4.58 10.87 2.83
C PRO A 25 -3.84 9.70 2.17
N MET A 26 -2.75 10.01 1.49
CA MET A 26 -1.92 9.04 0.78
C MET A 26 -0.89 8.40 1.72
N HIS A 27 -1.33 7.92 2.86
CA HIS A 27 -0.50 7.15 3.76
C HIS A 27 -0.93 5.68 3.80
N LEU A 28 0.03 4.81 3.88
CA LEU A 28 -0.14 3.41 4.20
C LEU A 28 0.06 3.20 5.70
N GLY A 29 -0.58 2.18 6.25
CA GLY A 29 -0.46 1.81 7.65
C GLY A 29 -0.12 0.34 7.82
N ALA A 30 0.32 0.00 9.02
CA ALA A 30 0.40 -1.38 9.50
C ALA A 30 0.12 -1.40 11.00
N LEU A 31 -0.89 -2.16 11.40
CA LEU A 31 -1.21 -2.41 12.80
C LEU A 31 -0.56 -3.73 13.22
N GLY A 32 0.49 -3.64 14.04
CA GLY A 32 1.13 -4.80 14.64
C GLY A 32 0.61 -5.02 16.06
N VAL A 33 0.10 -6.21 16.35
CA VAL A 33 -0.34 -6.60 17.71
C VAL A 33 0.76 -7.41 18.39
N PHE A 34 1.06 -7.04 19.61
CA PHE A 34 2.10 -7.67 20.44
C PHE A 34 1.49 -8.29 21.68
N SER A 35 1.98 -9.47 22.06
CA SER A 35 1.69 -10.06 23.36
C SER A 35 2.52 -9.35 24.42
N ALA A 36 1.88 -8.79 25.45
CA ALA A 36 2.54 -8.03 26.50
C ALA A 36 2.97 -8.93 27.66
N HIS A 37 4.20 -8.77 28.11
CA HIS A 37 4.71 -9.48 29.31
C HIS A 37 4.43 -8.73 30.61
N SER A 38 4.00 -7.46 30.52
CA SER A 38 3.60 -6.64 31.66
C SER A 38 2.57 -5.57 31.25
N PRO A 39 1.77 -5.05 32.17
CA PRO A 39 0.82 -3.96 31.87
C PRO A 39 1.49 -2.66 31.36
N THR A 40 2.78 -2.46 31.65
CA THR A 40 3.56 -1.29 31.21
C THR A 40 4.29 -1.53 29.88
N ALA A 41 4.12 -2.70 29.25
CA ALA A 41 4.82 -3.05 28.00
C ALA A 41 4.57 -2.05 26.86
N GLY A 42 3.34 -1.54 26.74
CA GLY A 42 3.00 -0.51 25.76
C GLY A 42 3.75 0.80 25.97
N ALA A 43 3.82 1.29 27.22
CA ALA A 43 4.58 2.51 27.54
C ALA A 43 6.07 2.32 27.26
N HIS A 44 6.65 1.20 27.67
CA HIS A 44 8.04 0.88 27.39
C HIS A 44 8.30 0.74 25.87
N ALA A 45 7.35 0.20 25.12
CA ALA A 45 7.45 0.12 23.66
C ALA A 45 7.50 1.52 23.01
N ALA A 46 6.71 2.48 23.50
CA ALA A 46 6.75 3.86 23.01
C ALA A 46 8.13 4.51 23.25
N ASP A 47 8.69 4.34 24.45
CA ASP A 47 10.03 4.85 24.79
C ASP A 47 11.11 4.24 23.88
N LEU A 48 11.06 2.92 23.64
CA LEU A 48 12.00 2.23 22.76
C LEU A 48 11.87 2.71 21.29
N LEU A 49 10.65 2.90 20.78
CA LEU A 49 10.42 3.39 19.43
C LEU A 49 11.01 4.79 19.25
N ALA A 50 10.75 5.70 20.20
CA ALA A 50 11.31 7.05 20.18
C ALA A 50 12.84 7.02 20.25
N ALA A 51 13.42 6.26 21.16
CA ALA A 51 14.88 6.16 21.31
C ALA A 51 15.57 5.61 20.06
N ARG A 52 14.96 4.65 19.36
CA ARG A 52 15.55 3.98 18.18
C ARG A 52 15.31 4.73 16.86
N ALA A 53 14.25 5.53 16.77
CA ALA A 53 13.88 6.22 15.53
C ALA A 53 14.99 7.12 14.99
N ALA A 54 15.71 7.81 15.88
CA ALA A 54 16.84 8.66 15.50
C ALA A 54 18.00 7.89 14.84
N GLY A 55 18.14 6.60 15.14
CA GLY A 55 19.14 5.70 14.56
C GLY A 55 18.77 5.16 13.17
N VAL A 56 17.55 5.38 12.69
CA VAL A 56 17.08 4.90 11.38
C VAL A 56 17.08 6.06 10.38
N PRO A 57 18.07 6.16 9.47
CA PRO A 57 18.23 7.35 8.61
C PRO A 57 16.97 7.67 7.78
N GLY A 58 16.24 6.63 7.32
CA GLY A 58 15.02 6.80 6.53
C GLY A 58 13.87 7.46 7.29
N LEU A 59 13.84 7.37 8.63
CA LEU A 59 12.83 8.00 9.49
C LEU A 59 13.10 9.49 9.74
N ARG A 60 14.30 9.95 9.42
CA ARG A 60 14.70 11.37 9.54
C ARG A 60 14.48 12.17 8.25
N MET A 61 14.00 11.51 7.18
CA MET A 61 13.84 12.14 5.88
C MET A 61 12.51 12.88 5.79
N ARG A 62 12.56 14.19 5.54
CA ARG A 62 11.39 14.99 5.19
C ARG A 62 11.29 15.21 3.69
N ILE A 63 10.10 15.55 3.22
CA ILE A 63 9.84 15.89 1.82
C ILE A 63 9.57 17.39 1.74
N ARG A 64 10.26 18.06 0.81
CA ARG A 64 10.15 19.50 0.58
C ARG A 64 9.91 19.80 -0.90
N ASP A 65 8.91 20.65 -1.16
CA ASP A 65 8.61 21.11 -2.52
C ASP A 65 9.75 22.00 -3.07
N VAL A 66 10.08 21.82 -4.34
CA VAL A 66 11.11 22.58 -5.05
C VAL A 66 10.46 23.60 -5.96
N TRP A 67 10.75 24.90 -5.70
CA TRP A 67 10.23 26.04 -6.45
C TRP A 67 11.33 26.85 -7.16
N GLN A 68 12.49 26.27 -7.39
CA GLN A 68 13.61 27.03 -7.98
C GLN A 68 13.46 27.16 -9.51
N PRO A 69 13.28 28.37 -10.05
CA PRO A 69 13.16 28.61 -11.49
C PRO A 69 14.45 28.35 -12.26
N LEU A 70 15.60 28.26 -11.57
CA LEU A 70 16.93 28.03 -12.15
C LEU A 70 17.14 26.58 -12.63
N LEU A 71 16.25 25.64 -12.27
CA LEU A 71 16.27 24.26 -12.72
C LEU A 71 14.92 23.92 -13.37
N PRO A 72 14.71 24.28 -14.65
CA PRO A 72 13.40 24.11 -15.30
C PRO A 72 12.87 22.65 -15.27
N LEU A 73 13.77 21.66 -15.25
CA LEU A 73 13.40 20.23 -15.17
C LEU A 73 12.97 19.79 -13.76
N ALA A 74 13.35 20.53 -12.72
CA ALA A 74 13.00 20.22 -11.32
C ALA A 74 11.86 21.11 -10.79
N PHE A 75 11.42 22.12 -11.57
CA PHE A 75 10.37 23.05 -11.16
C PHE A 75 9.05 22.33 -10.93
N GLY A 76 8.47 22.51 -9.74
CA GLY A 76 7.25 21.82 -9.31
C GLY A 76 7.49 20.39 -8.79
N GLY A 77 8.75 19.95 -8.66
CA GLY A 77 9.13 18.70 -8.01
C GLY A 77 9.19 18.79 -6.50
N ALA A 78 9.64 17.72 -5.87
CA ALA A 78 9.96 17.68 -4.45
C ALA A 78 11.25 16.90 -4.20
N THR A 79 11.93 17.19 -3.09
CA THR A 79 13.18 16.54 -2.67
C THR A 79 13.00 15.83 -1.35
N ARG A 80 13.78 14.77 -1.14
CA ARG A 80 14.01 14.18 0.18
C ARG A 80 15.27 14.78 0.77
N GLU A 81 15.17 15.26 1.99
CA GLU A 81 16.32 15.80 2.74
C GLU A 81 16.23 15.34 4.21
N THR A 82 17.36 15.28 4.89
CA THR A 82 17.38 15.00 6.32
C THR A 82 16.79 16.18 7.08
N ALA A 83 15.81 15.95 7.94
CA ALA A 83 15.26 17.00 8.80
C ALA A 83 16.32 17.40 9.86
N PRO A 84 16.73 18.68 9.91
CA PRO A 84 17.74 19.13 10.86
C PRO A 84 17.22 19.18 12.30
N ASP A 85 15.92 19.36 12.45
CA ASP A 85 15.15 19.53 13.68
C ASP A 85 14.31 18.28 14.03
N PHE A 86 14.78 17.10 13.62
CA PHE A 86 14.08 15.86 13.89
C PHE A 86 14.05 15.53 15.38
N ASP A 87 12.83 15.51 15.95
CA ASP A 87 12.56 15.01 17.29
C ASP A 87 11.69 13.73 17.19
N PRO A 88 12.17 12.56 17.63
CA PRO A 88 11.38 11.33 17.64
C PRO A 88 10.06 11.43 18.43
N LEU A 89 9.98 12.28 19.46
CA LEU A 89 8.79 12.48 20.28
C LEU A 89 7.64 13.15 19.52
N ASP A 90 7.93 13.84 18.43
CA ASP A 90 6.90 14.37 17.53
C ASP A 90 6.20 13.28 16.74
N HIS A 91 6.82 12.11 16.60
CA HIS A 91 6.38 11.01 15.74
C HIS A 91 5.86 9.79 16.48
N VAL A 92 6.27 9.59 17.74
CA VAL A 92 5.84 8.45 18.55
C VAL A 92 4.85 8.92 19.60
N ARG A 93 3.65 8.32 19.63
CA ARG A 93 2.56 8.73 20.53
C ARG A 93 2.04 7.51 21.29
N LEU A 94 2.04 7.62 22.62
CA LEU A 94 1.36 6.66 23.51
C LEU A 94 -0.09 7.13 23.73
N HIS A 95 -1.04 6.24 23.47
CA HIS A 95 -2.46 6.48 23.67
C HIS A 95 -2.98 5.90 24.99
N ALA A 96 -4.20 6.29 25.35
CA ALA A 96 -4.93 5.63 26.42
C ALA A 96 -5.21 4.17 26.06
N PRO A 97 -5.33 3.27 27.06
CA PRO A 97 -5.71 1.88 26.80
C PRO A 97 -7.03 1.78 26.05
N THR A 98 -7.14 0.78 25.17
CA THR A 98 -8.33 0.53 24.37
C THR A 98 -8.65 -0.97 24.33
N SER A 99 -9.95 -1.29 24.24
CA SER A 99 -10.44 -2.65 23.99
C SER A 99 -10.53 -2.99 22.49
N ASP A 100 -10.41 -1.98 21.60
CA ASP A 100 -10.54 -2.15 20.16
C ASP A 100 -9.43 -1.41 19.40
N PHE A 101 -8.36 -2.14 19.09
CA PHE A 101 -7.23 -1.61 18.33
C PHE A 101 -7.61 -1.18 16.91
N HIS A 102 -8.57 -1.87 16.27
CA HIS A 102 -8.98 -1.53 14.92
C HIS A 102 -9.82 -0.25 14.88
N ALA A 103 -10.75 -0.07 15.81
CA ALA A 103 -11.52 1.17 15.90
C ALA A 103 -10.60 2.38 16.12
N GLU A 104 -9.59 2.24 17.01
CA GLU A 104 -8.63 3.32 17.24
C GLU A 104 -7.73 3.56 16.03
N ALA A 105 -7.25 2.49 15.38
CA ALA A 105 -6.48 2.60 14.16
C ALA A 105 -7.27 3.32 13.04
N GLY A 106 -8.57 3.07 12.90
CA GLY A 106 -9.45 3.77 11.98
C GLY A 106 -9.42 5.28 12.19
N ARG A 107 -9.66 5.74 13.43
CA ARG A 107 -9.60 7.17 13.79
C ARG A 107 -8.23 7.81 13.54
N LEU A 108 -7.16 7.06 13.77
CA LEU A 108 -5.80 7.54 13.51
C LEU A 108 -5.47 7.59 12.01
N MET A 109 -6.04 6.68 11.22
CA MET A 109 -5.88 6.65 9.76
C MET A 109 -6.64 7.78 9.04
N GLU A 110 -7.61 8.45 9.68
CA GLU A 110 -8.28 9.63 9.13
C GLU A 110 -7.36 10.85 9.05
N ARG A 111 -6.44 10.98 10.00
CA ARG A 111 -5.61 12.17 10.14
C ARG A 111 -4.47 12.16 9.12
N SER A 112 -4.36 13.22 8.34
CA SER A 112 -3.21 13.44 7.46
C SER A 112 -1.91 13.57 8.26
N LEU A 113 -0.80 13.16 7.65
CA LEU A 113 0.54 13.38 8.20
C LEU A 113 0.96 14.84 8.00
N GLU A 114 1.62 15.42 9.00
CA GLU A 114 2.03 16.83 8.98
C GLU A 114 3.09 17.07 7.89
N ARG A 115 2.82 18.04 7.01
CA ARG A 115 3.79 18.48 6.00
C ARG A 115 4.90 19.30 6.64
N GLY A 116 6.11 19.16 6.10
CA GLY A 116 7.31 19.86 6.61
C GLY A 116 8.11 19.02 7.60
N ARG A 117 7.52 18.01 8.22
CA ARG A 117 8.19 17.00 9.05
C ARG A 117 8.44 15.71 8.27
N PRO A 118 9.29 14.79 8.78
CA PRO A 118 9.36 13.43 8.26
C PRO A 118 7.95 12.80 8.25
N PRO A 119 7.44 12.35 7.08
CA PRO A 119 6.02 12.00 6.96
C PRO A 119 5.74 10.57 7.40
N TRP A 120 5.86 10.32 8.70
CA TRP A 120 5.51 9.07 9.37
C TRP A 120 5.10 9.32 10.82
N GLU A 121 4.33 8.41 11.38
CA GLU A 121 3.94 8.36 12.79
C GLU A 121 3.90 6.91 13.27
N ALA A 122 4.14 6.71 14.58
CA ALA A 122 3.93 5.46 15.29
C ALA A 122 3.04 5.72 16.51
N HIS A 123 1.90 5.03 16.56
CA HIS A 123 0.94 5.15 17.64
C HIS A 123 0.92 3.86 18.44
N VAL A 124 1.26 3.93 19.71
CA VAL A 124 1.23 2.80 20.62
C VAL A 124 -0.11 2.79 21.35
N LEU A 125 -0.83 1.70 21.24
CA LEU A 125 -2.16 1.46 21.76
C LEU A 125 -2.09 0.34 22.80
N PRO A 126 -2.03 0.63 24.11
CA PRO A 126 -2.11 -0.40 25.13
C PRO A 126 -3.49 -1.08 25.12
N GLY A 127 -3.54 -2.39 25.34
CA GLY A 127 -4.79 -3.10 25.58
C GLY A 127 -5.31 -2.86 27.00
N GLU A 128 -6.62 -2.72 27.16
CA GLU A 128 -7.26 -2.53 28.49
C GLU A 128 -7.01 -3.72 29.42
N ASP A 129 -6.86 -4.91 28.88
CA ASP A 129 -6.58 -6.13 29.63
C ASP A 129 -5.12 -6.24 30.13
N GLY A 130 -4.23 -5.36 29.65
CA GLY A 130 -2.80 -5.35 29.98
C GLY A 130 -2.02 -6.55 29.45
N THR A 131 -2.64 -7.45 28.66
CA THR A 131 -2.02 -8.65 28.10
C THR A 131 -1.49 -8.47 26.68
N SER A 132 -1.88 -7.35 26.05
CA SER A 132 -1.50 -6.99 24.69
C SER A 132 -1.32 -5.48 24.54
N PHE A 133 -0.61 -5.09 23.49
CA PHE A 133 -0.61 -3.74 22.95
C PHE A 133 -0.46 -3.80 21.44
N ALA A 134 -0.90 -2.75 20.76
CA ALA A 134 -0.68 -2.64 19.34
C ALA A 134 0.16 -1.41 18.99
N VAL A 135 0.86 -1.47 17.85
CA VAL A 135 1.56 -0.33 17.26
C VAL A 135 1.02 -0.11 15.86
N LEU A 136 0.39 1.05 15.64
CA LEU A 136 0.03 1.50 14.30
C LEU A 136 1.17 2.34 13.75
N PHE A 137 1.86 1.85 12.74
CA PHE A 137 2.77 2.65 11.91
C PHE A 137 2.00 3.27 10.75
N LYS A 138 2.25 4.56 10.52
CA LYS A 138 1.74 5.31 9.36
C LYS A 138 2.93 5.89 8.60
N PHE A 139 2.96 5.70 7.28
CA PHE A 139 3.98 6.26 6.39
C PHE A 139 3.32 6.88 5.17
N HIS A 140 3.71 8.09 4.80
CA HIS A 140 3.28 8.65 3.53
C HIS A 140 3.82 7.83 2.36
N HIS A 141 2.99 7.56 1.36
CA HIS A 141 3.36 6.68 0.24
C HIS A 141 4.53 7.24 -0.59
N ALA A 142 4.73 8.56 -0.59
CA ALA A 142 5.90 9.21 -1.21
C ALA A 142 7.20 8.95 -0.43
N LEU A 143 7.16 8.63 0.87
CA LEU A 143 8.35 8.27 1.66
C LEU A 143 8.71 6.81 1.44
N ALA A 144 7.71 5.93 1.41
CA ALA A 144 7.91 4.48 1.41
C ALA A 144 6.77 3.74 0.69
N ASP A 145 7.13 2.73 -0.12
CA ASP A 145 6.20 1.66 -0.50
C ASP A 145 6.07 0.64 0.64
N GLY A 146 5.16 -0.31 0.52
CA GLY A 146 4.91 -1.30 1.58
C GLY A 146 6.15 -2.04 2.07
N LEU A 147 7.07 -2.42 1.17
CA LEU A 147 8.30 -3.12 1.54
C LEU A 147 9.31 -2.21 2.25
N ARG A 148 9.43 -0.96 1.79
CA ARG A 148 10.28 0.04 2.44
C ARG A 148 9.73 0.45 3.80
N ALA A 149 8.41 0.65 3.92
CA ALA A 149 7.75 0.92 5.19
C ALA A 149 8.00 -0.19 6.21
N LEU A 150 7.89 -1.45 5.78
CA LEU A 150 8.24 -2.60 6.60
C LEU A 150 9.71 -2.56 7.05
N THR A 151 10.64 -2.21 6.13
CA THR A 151 12.06 -2.09 6.46
C THR A 151 12.32 -1.00 7.50
N LEU A 152 11.64 0.15 7.38
CA LEU A 152 11.74 1.26 8.33
C LEU A 152 11.17 0.88 9.70
N ALA A 153 9.99 0.25 9.72
CA ALA A 153 9.38 -0.24 10.95
C ALA A 153 10.23 -1.32 11.64
N ALA A 154 10.78 -2.27 10.87
CA ALA A 154 11.67 -3.29 11.41
C ALA A 154 12.96 -2.69 11.98
N GLY A 155 13.42 -1.55 11.48
CA GLY A 155 14.61 -0.84 11.97
C GLY A 155 14.49 -0.30 13.39
N VAL A 156 13.26 -0.15 13.92
CA VAL A 156 12.99 0.27 15.31
C VAL A 156 12.54 -0.88 16.21
N MET A 157 12.36 -2.10 15.67
CA MET A 157 12.10 -3.31 16.44
C MET A 157 13.37 -3.82 17.14
N ASP A 158 13.21 -4.86 17.92
CA ASP A 158 14.37 -5.51 18.55
C ASP A 158 15.30 -6.09 17.47
N PRO A 159 16.63 -5.98 17.66
CA PRO A 159 17.59 -6.52 16.71
C PRO A 159 17.34 -8.01 16.48
N LEU A 160 17.35 -8.42 15.23
CA LEU A 160 17.30 -9.83 14.85
C LEU A 160 18.73 -10.37 14.80
N ASP A 161 18.96 -11.57 15.33
CA ASP A 161 20.22 -12.29 15.20
C ASP A 161 20.41 -12.80 13.76
N LEU A 162 20.51 -11.88 12.83
CA LEU A 162 20.80 -12.19 11.44
C LEU A 162 22.28 -12.02 11.14
N PRO A 163 22.88 -12.87 10.29
CA PRO A 163 24.24 -12.65 9.79
C PRO A 163 24.35 -11.26 9.17
N LYS A 164 25.30 -10.45 9.65
CA LYS A 164 25.51 -9.09 9.12
C LYS A 164 25.68 -9.14 7.59
N PRO A 165 24.92 -8.32 6.82
CA PRO A 165 25.13 -8.21 5.40
C PRO A 165 26.57 -7.79 5.11
N ARG A 166 27.23 -8.43 4.14
CA ARG A 166 28.55 -8.01 3.70
C ARG A 166 28.48 -6.56 3.21
N PRO A 167 29.46 -5.71 3.59
CA PRO A 167 29.52 -4.33 3.09
C PRO A 167 29.50 -4.34 1.56
N ARG A 168 28.60 -3.55 0.98
CA ARG A 168 28.53 -3.36 -0.47
C ARG A 168 29.44 -2.23 -0.89
N PRO A 169 30.14 -2.32 -2.04
CA PRO A 169 30.86 -1.19 -2.58
C PRO A 169 29.92 -0.03 -2.85
N GLU A 170 30.29 1.16 -2.39
CA GLU A 170 29.57 2.39 -2.71
C GLU A 170 29.60 2.61 -4.22
N GLN A 171 28.39 2.74 -4.82
CA GLN A 171 28.30 3.15 -6.21
C GLN A 171 28.53 4.65 -6.32
N PRO A 172 29.31 5.12 -7.30
CA PRO A 172 29.55 6.55 -7.48
C PRO A 172 28.23 7.28 -7.75
N THR A 173 27.95 8.30 -6.96
CA THR A 173 26.85 9.24 -7.15
C THR A 173 26.99 9.94 -8.49
N ALA A 174 26.00 9.79 -9.38
CA ALA A 174 25.94 10.55 -10.61
C ALA A 174 25.89 12.06 -10.29
N GLY A 175 26.80 12.84 -10.89
CA GLY A 175 26.93 14.28 -10.65
C GLY A 175 25.62 15.02 -10.96
N LEU A 176 25.33 16.03 -10.16
CA LEU A 176 24.12 16.87 -10.16
C LEU A 176 23.96 17.79 -11.39
N PHE A 177 24.93 17.83 -12.29
CA PHE A 177 24.88 18.70 -13.47
C PHE A 177 24.71 17.87 -14.74
N PRO A 178 23.66 18.12 -15.55
CA PRO A 178 23.56 17.50 -16.86
C PRO A 178 24.72 17.99 -17.75
N ASP A 179 25.44 17.04 -18.33
CA ASP A 179 26.47 17.32 -19.29
C ASP A 179 25.86 18.02 -20.51
N VAL A 180 26.19 19.29 -20.70
CA VAL A 180 25.65 20.19 -21.75
C VAL A 180 25.87 19.62 -23.15
N ARG A 181 26.83 18.69 -23.32
CA ARG A 181 27.10 17.98 -24.58
C ARG A 181 26.03 16.95 -24.95
N LYS A 182 25.13 16.60 -24.00
CA LYS A 182 24.02 15.64 -24.20
C LYS A 182 22.68 16.31 -24.52
N LEU A 183 22.62 17.65 -24.61
CA LEU A 183 21.41 18.42 -24.92
C LEU A 183 20.64 17.95 -26.19
N PRO A 184 21.27 17.62 -27.33
CA PRO A 184 20.54 17.14 -28.49
C PRO A 184 19.89 15.77 -28.28
N GLY A 185 20.51 14.90 -27.45
CA GLY A 185 19.95 13.61 -27.06
C GLY A 185 18.79 13.74 -26.11
N LEU A 186 18.83 14.73 -25.21
CA LEU A 186 17.75 15.02 -24.24
C LEU A 186 16.48 15.53 -24.95
N VAL A 187 16.62 16.40 -25.96
CA VAL A 187 15.47 16.90 -26.74
C VAL A 187 14.84 15.77 -27.59
N ARG A 188 15.64 14.90 -28.20
CA ARG A 188 15.12 13.71 -28.91
C ARG A 188 14.48 12.71 -27.96
N GLY A 189 15.06 12.51 -26.79
CA GLY A 189 14.48 11.68 -25.72
C GLY A 189 13.11 12.23 -25.28
N ALA A 190 13.01 13.55 -25.01
CA ALA A 190 11.78 14.19 -24.61
C ALA A 190 10.65 14.07 -25.67
N LEU A 191 10.98 14.20 -26.95
CA LEU A 191 9.99 14.00 -28.03
C LEU A 191 9.53 12.55 -28.17
N SER A 192 10.45 11.58 -28.03
CA SER A 192 10.10 10.15 -28.03
C SER A 192 9.28 9.77 -26.78
N ASP A 193 9.53 10.42 -25.65
CA ASP A 193 8.81 10.20 -24.41
C ASP A 193 7.39 10.80 -24.47
N VAL A 194 7.20 11.94 -25.13
CA VAL A 194 5.86 12.51 -25.40
C VAL A 194 5.05 11.57 -26.32
N GLY A 195 5.63 11.03 -27.40
CA GLY A 195 4.97 10.05 -28.26
C GLY A 195 4.56 8.79 -27.48
N ARG A 196 5.46 8.28 -26.65
CA ARG A 196 5.18 7.13 -25.79
C ARG A 196 4.12 7.42 -24.72
N ALA A 197 4.14 8.62 -24.13
CA ALA A 197 3.14 9.08 -23.17
C ALA A 197 1.75 9.20 -23.82
N LEU A 198 1.66 9.64 -25.08
CA LEU A 198 0.41 9.71 -25.83
C LEU A 198 -0.13 8.31 -26.17
N ASP A 199 0.69 7.36 -26.55
CA ASP A 199 0.29 5.97 -26.82
C ASP A 199 -0.20 5.28 -25.53
N ILE A 200 0.49 5.50 -24.43
CA ILE A 200 0.11 4.99 -23.11
C ILE A 200 -1.20 5.68 -22.67
N GLY A 201 -1.31 7.00 -22.86
CA GLY A 201 -2.52 7.77 -22.55
C GLY A 201 -3.72 7.30 -23.35
N ALA A 202 -3.57 7.02 -24.66
CA ALA A 202 -4.61 6.45 -25.51
C ALA A 202 -5.01 5.02 -25.11
N SER A 203 -4.07 4.21 -24.63
CA SER A 203 -4.34 2.87 -24.09
C SER A 203 -5.12 2.95 -22.78
N VAL A 204 -4.75 3.88 -21.91
CA VAL A 204 -5.42 4.17 -20.64
C VAL A 204 -6.84 4.70 -20.88
N ALA A 205 -7.00 5.63 -21.81
CA ALA A 205 -8.31 6.18 -22.18
C ALA A 205 -9.24 5.11 -22.76
N ARG A 206 -8.74 4.23 -23.63
CA ARG A 206 -9.50 3.09 -24.16
C ARG A 206 -9.93 2.14 -23.05
N SER A 207 -9.02 1.80 -22.14
CA SER A 207 -9.37 0.96 -20.97
C SER A 207 -10.42 1.65 -20.07
N GLY A 208 -10.42 2.98 -19.95
CA GLY A 208 -11.43 3.74 -19.24
C GLY A 208 -12.80 3.70 -19.93
N LEU A 209 -12.84 3.83 -21.26
CA LEU A 209 -14.07 3.75 -22.05
C LEU A 209 -14.70 2.35 -22.06
N ASP A 210 -13.89 1.29 -22.18
CA ASP A 210 -14.35 -0.10 -22.06
C ASP A 210 -14.95 -0.41 -20.68
N ASN A 211 -14.63 0.41 -19.69
CA ASN A 211 -15.08 0.27 -18.32
C ASN A 211 -16.41 0.99 -18.03
N LEU A 212 -16.85 1.95 -18.85
CA LEU A 212 -18.13 2.67 -18.66
C LEU A 212 -19.36 1.74 -18.80
N SER A 213 -19.21 0.59 -19.46
CA SER A 213 -20.28 -0.40 -19.63
C SER A 213 -20.36 -1.43 -18.48
N ASN A 214 -19.47 -1.36 -17.46
CA ASN A 214 -19.38 -2.35 -16.42
C ASN A 214 -20.21 -1.93 -15.19
N ARG A 215 -20.97 -2.89 -14.60
CA ARG A 215 -21.63 -2.69 -13.32
C ARG A 215 -20.62 -2.87 -12.18
N SER A 216 -20.22 -1.74 -11.58
CA SER A 216 -19.63 -1.73 -10.24
C SER A 216 -20.75 -1.66 -9.20
N SER A 217 -20.51 -2.24 -8.03
CA SER A 217 -21.44 -2.08 -6.91
C SER A 217 -21.34 -0.67 -6.33
N ALA A 218 -22.49 -0.03 -6.07
CA ALA A 218 -22.55 1.26 -5.39
C ALA A 218 -21.87 1.25 -4.01
N ALA A 219 -21.81 0.08 -3.36
CA ALA A 219 -21.12 -0.09 -2.09
C ALA A 219 -19.59 0.09 -2.17
N LEU A 220 -18.98 -0.14 -3.35
CA LEU A 220 -17.54 0.01 -3.57
C LEU A 220 -17.13 1.38 -4.09
N VAL A 221 -18.10 2.17 -4.58
CA VAL A 221 -17.85 3.46 -5.23
C VAL A 221 -18.74 4.51 -4.58
N ALA A 222 -18.17 5.34 -3.70
CA ALA A 222 -18.88 6.40 -3.01
C ALA A 222 -18.06 7.70 -3.01
N GLU A 223 -18.73 8.81 -2.77
CA GLU A 223 -18.03 10.07 -2.48
C GLU A 223 -17.35 9.96 -1.10
N PRO A 224 -16.10 10.40 -0.99
CA PRO A 224 -15.34 10.26 0.24
C PRO A 224 -15.86 11.18 1.33
N THR A 225 -16.00 10.65 2.53
CA THR A 225 -16.41 11.42 3.71
C THR A 225 -15.22 11.92 4.54
N GLY A 226 -14.04 11.33 4.31
CA GLY A 226 -12.84 11.59 5.12
C GLY A 226 -12.75 10.69 6.35
N THR A 227 -13.84 10.02 6.73
CA THR A 227 -13.85 9.07 7.85
C THR A 227 -13.26 7.73 7.46
N ARG A 228 -12.68 7.00 8.41
CA ARG A 228 -12.07 5.68 8.17
C ARG A 228 -12.52 4.68 9.24
N ARG A 229 -12.85 3.50 8.75
CA ARG A 229 -13.04 2.31 9.58
C ARG A 229 -12.02 1.27 9.17
N THR A 230 -11.40 0.61 10.13
CA THR A 230 -10.51 -0.50 9.86
C THR A 230 -11.00 -1.77 10.54
N ALA A 231 -10.68 -2.91 9.95
CA ALA A 231 -10.91 -4.21 10.53
C ALA A 231 -9.75 -5.15 10.16
N GLY A 232 -9.60 -6.21 10.92
CA GLY A 232 -8.58 -7.23 10.68
C GLY A 232 -9.19 -8.63 10.68
N VAL A 233 -8.69 -9.49 9.79
CA VAL A 233 -9.05 -10.91 9.74
C VAL A 233 -7.76 -11.72 9.65
N ALA A 234 -7.65 -12.75 10.48
CA ALA A 234 -6.58 -13.73 10.40
C ALA A 234 -7.14 -15.10 10.01
N VAL A 235 -6.52 -15.75 9.03
CA VAL A 235 -6.87 -17.11 8.59
C VAL A 235 -5.62 -17.97 8.48
N ASP A 236 -5.79 -19.29 8.58
CA ASP A 236 -4.66 -20.21 8.51
C ASP A 236 -4.05 -20.24 7.10
N LEU A 237 -2.74 -20.05 7.00
CA LEU A 237 -2.02 -20.14 5.73
C LEU A 237 -2.00 -21.56 5.17
N ASP A 238 -2.10 -22.59 6.01
CA ASP A 238 -2.15 -23.98 5.58
C ASP A 238 -3.46 -24.30 4.85
N ASP A 239 -4.58 -23.65 5.22
CA ASP A 239 -5.84 -23.74 4.50
C ASP A 239 -5.70 -23.16 3.08
N VAL A 240 -5.09 -21.99 2.96
CA VAL A 240 -4.80 -21.39 1.65
C VAL A 240 -3.84 -22.26 0.82
N HIS A 241 -2.86 -22.87 1.46
CA HIS A 241 -1.95 -23.80 0.80
C HIS A 241 -2.66 -25.10 0.35
N ARG A 242 -3.64 -25.59 1.12
CA ARG A 242 -4.47 -26.76 0.77
C ARG A 242 -5.25 -26.47 -0.51
N VAL A 243 -5.97 -25.35 -0.56
CA VAL A 243 -6.71 -24.91 -1.76
C VAL A 243 -5.77 -24.81 -2.96
N ARG A 244 -4.64 -24.10 -2.79
CA ARG A 244 -3.63 -23.94 -3.86
C ARG A 244 -3.08 -25.28 -4.37
N LYS A 245 -2.82 -26.25 -3.50
CA LYS A 245 -2.31 -27.58 -3.90
C LYS A 245 -3.34 -28.35 -4.72
N THR A 246 -4.62 -28.24 -4.41
CA THR A 246 -5.70 -28.93 -5.11
C THR A 246 -6.00 -28.31 -6.47
N VAL A 247 -6.10 -26.99 -6.55
CA VAL A 247 -6.54 -26.29 -7.77
C VAL A 247 -5.35 -25.81 -8.64
N GLY A 248 -4.16 -25.68 -8.03
CA GLY A 248 -2.97 -25.08 -8.66
C GLY A 248 -2.98 -23.55 -8.57
N GLY A 249 -1.99 -22.90 -9.20
CA GLY A 249 -1.79 -21.45 -9.15
C GLY A 249 -0.90 -21.01 -8.00
N THR A 250 -1.02 -19.74 -7.62
CA THR A 250 -0.25 -19.10 -6.54
C THR A 250 -1.10 -18.84 -5.30
N VAL A 251 -0.47 -18.67 -4.14
CA VAL A 251 -1.15 -18.20 -2.91
C VAL A 251 -1.92 -16.91 -3.19
N ASN A 252 -1.33 -15.98 -3.93
CA ASN A 252 -1.98 -14.72 -4.25
C ASN A 252 -3.26 -14.88 -5.09
N ASP A 253 -3.30 -15.86 -6.01
CA ASP A 253 -4.50 -16.16 -6.80
C ASP A 253 -5.64 -16.63 -5.89
N VAL A 254 -5.34 -17.48 -4.89
CA VAL A 254 -6.33 -17.94 -3.89
C VAL A 254 -6.81 -16.76 -3.05
N LEU A 255 -5.91 -15.91 -2.55
CA LEU A 255 -6.28 -14.76 -1.72
C LEU A 255 -7.17 -13.75 -2.47
N ILE A 256 -6.89 -13.50 -3.75
CA ILE A 256 -7.75 -12.66 -4.60
C ILE A 256 -9.13 -13.31 -4.80
N ALA A 257 -9.18 -14.64 -4.99
CA ALA A 257 -10.44 -15.35 -5.12
C ALA A 257 -11.26 -15.32 -3.81
N VAL A 258 -10.60 -15.40 -2.65
CA VAL A 258 -11.22 -15.18 -1.33
C VAL A 258 -11.85 -13.80 -1.26
N VAL A 259 -11.15 -12.73 -1.67
CA VAL A 259 -11.72 -11.37 -1.70
C VAL A 259 -12.93 -11.30 -2.63
N ALA A 260 -12.87 -11.93 -3.82
CA ALA A 260 -14.00 -11.94 -4.76
C ALA A 260 -15.23 -12.66 -4.19
N GLY A 261 -15.05 -13.80 -3.52
CA GLY A 261 -16.13 -14.55 -2.89
C GLY A 261 -16.70 -13.85 -1.66
N ALA A 262 -15.85 -13.24 -0.85
CA ALA A 262 -16.27 -12.41 0.29
C ALA A 262 -17.09 -11.20 -0.17
N LEU A 263 -16.68 -10.52 -1.24
CA LEU A 263 -17.47 -9.44 -1.84
C LEU A 263 -18.84 -9.92 -2.31
N ARG A 264 -18.89 -11.11 -2.98
CA ARG A 264 -20.16 -11.69 -3.39
C ARG A 264 -21.08 -11.91 -2.19
N ARG A 265 -20.60 -12.62 -1.16
CA ARG A 265 -21.38 -12.91 0.05
C ARG A 265 -21.89 -11.63 0.72
N TRP A 266 -21.00 -10.67 0.90
CA TRP A 266 -21.31 -9.40 1.56
C TRP A 266 -22.35 -8.58 0.78
N LEU A 267 -22.25 -8.52 -0.56
CA LEU A 267 -23.23 -7.81 -1.40
C LEU A 267 -24.58 -8.52 -1.42
N ASP A 268 -24.59 -9.87 -1.48
CA ASP A 268 -25.83 -10.64 -1.40
C ASP A 268 -26.52 -10.43 -0.04
N GLU A 269 -25.79 -10.41 1.07
CA GLU A 269 -26.31 -10.16 2.42
C GLU A 269 -26.85 -8.72 2.60
N ARG A 270 -26.32 -7.77 1.86
CA ARG A 270 -26.84 -6.39 1.81
C ARG A 270 -28.08 -6.25 0.94
N GLY A 271 -28.38 -7.22 0.10
CA GLY A 271 -29.44 -7.14 -0.90
C GLY A 271 -29.07 -6.33 -2.15
N ASP A 272 -27.79 -6.01 -2.33
CA ASP A 272 -27.30 -5.22 -3.48
C ASP A 272 -27.31 -6.04 -4.79
N GLY A 273 -27.43 -7.38 -4.68
CA GLY A 273 -27.39 -8.32 -5.80
C GLY A 273 -25.99 -8.41 -6.42
N THR A 274 -25.69 -9.59 -6.99
CA THR A 274 -24.36 -9.87 -7.55
C THR A 274 -24.38 -10.21 -9.04
N GLU A 275 -25.56 -10.27 -9.67
CA GLU A 275 -25.70 -10.61 -11.08
C GLU A 275 -25.07 -9.53 -11.98
N GLY A 276 -24.09 -9.93 -12.78
CA GLY A 276 -23.36 -9.05 -13.67
C GLY A 276 -22.41 -8.06 -12.94
N VAL A 277 -22.24 -8.21 -11.62
CA VAL A 277 -21.30 -7.38 -10.83
C VAL A 277 -19.89 -7.95 -10.95
N ALA A 278 -19.00 -7.20 -11.54
CA ALA A 278 -17.59 -7.57 -11.71
C ALA A 278 -16.66 -6.38 -11.41
N PRO A 279 -16.46 -6.04 -10.12
CA PRO A 279 -15.65 -4.90 -9.72
C PRO A 279 -14.22 -5.02 -10.26
N ARG A 280 -13.67 -3.88 -10.64
CA ARG A 280 -12.28 -3.82 -11.12
C ARG A 280 -11.35 -3.70 -9.92
N ALA A 281 -10.47 -4.66 -9.77
CA ALA A 281 -9.42 -4.62 -8.76
C ALA A 281 -8.11 -4.12 -9.36
N LEU A 282 -7.47 -3.18 -8.66
CA LEU A 282 -6.06 -2.87 -8.85
C LEU A 282 -5.24 -3.78 -7.92
N ILE A 283 -4.33 -4.57 -8.53
CA ILE A 283 -3.44 -5.49 -7.82
C ILE A 283 -2.01 -5.03 -8.04
N PRO A 284 -1.41 -4.30 -7.11
CA PRO A 284 -0.02 -3.88 -7.20
C PRO A 284 0.93 -5.07 -7.23
N VAL A 285 1.94 -4.99 -8.10
CA VAL A 285 3.03 -5.97 -8.18
C VAL A 285 4.37 -5.25 -8.14
N SER A 286 5.29 -5.76 -7.33
CA SER A 286 6.62 -5.17 -7.22
C SER A 286 7.48 -5.51 -8.45
N LYS A 287 8.09 -4.50 -9.08
CA LYS A 287 9.12 -4.69 -10.14
C LYS A 287 10.50 -5.00 -9.58
N ARG A 288 10.67 -5.09 -8.26
CA ARG A 288 11.97 -5.36 -7.65
C ARG A 288 12.38 -6.81 -7.86
N ARG A 289 13.56 -7.01 -8.46
CA ARG A 289 14.22 -8.32 -8.47
C ARG A 289 14.86 -8.53 -7.08
N PRO A 290 14.82 -9.76 -6.48
CA PRO A 290 15.35 -10.04 -5.15
C PRO A 290 16.84 -9.70 -4.94
N ARG A 291 17.60 -9.52 -6.04
CA ARG A 291 19.06 -9.29 -6.04
C ARG A 291 19.51 -7.85 -6.28
N THR A 292 18.60 -6.90 -6.51
CA THR A 292 19.01 -5.51 -6.72
C THR A 292 18.95 -4.75 -5.40
N ALA A 293 20.03 -3.97 -5.12
CA ALA A 293 20.06 -3.01 -4.01
C ALA A 293 18.80 -2.16 -4.05
N HIS A 294 18.22 -1.85 -2.88
CA HIS A 294 17.02 -1.03 -2.79
C HIS A 294 17.26 0.31 -3.48
N PRO A 295 16.82 0.53 -4.72
CA PRO A 295 16.87 1.85 -5.30
C PRO A 295 15.84 2.69 -4.57
N GLN A 296 16.20 3.94 -4.34
CA GLN A 296 15.29 4.91 -3.76
C GLN A 296 14.08 5.10 -4.70
N GLY A 297 12.87 5.18 -4.13
CA GLY A 297 11.61 5.40 -4.84
C GLY A 297 10.72 4.17 -5.00
N ASN A 298 9.42 4.45 -5.19
CA ASN A 298 8.39 3.44 -5.47
C ASN A 298 8.60 2.82 -6.86
N ARG A 299 8.69 1.49 -6.91
CA ARG A 299 8.79 0.72 -8.17
C ARG A 299 7.64 -0.28 -8.24
N LEU A 300 6.44 0.26 -8.27
CA LEU A 300 5.22 -0.51 -8.38
C LEU A 300 4.79 -0.57 -9.85
N SER A 301 4.23 -1.69 -10.23
CA SER A 301 3.36 -1.86 -11.36
C SER A 301 2.03 -2.35 -10.84
N GLY A 302 1.03 -2.47 -11.67
CA GLY A 302 -0.25 -3.00 -11.23
C GLY A 302 -0.92 -3.78 -12.35
N TYR A 303 -1.69 -4.78 -11.94
CA TYR A 303 -2.62 -5.48 -12.81
C TYR A 303 -4.02 -4.96 -12.55
N LEU A 304 -4.77 -4.67 -13.62
CA LEU A 304 -6.20 -4.45 -13.53
C LEU A 304 -6.90 -5.76 -13.89
N MET A 305 -7.80 -6.19 -13.05
CA MET A 305 -8.63 -7.34 -13.34
C MET A 305 -10.05 -7.14 -12.83
N ARG A 306 -11.01 -7.79 -13.48
CA ARG A 306 -12.39 -7.86 -13.01
C ARG A 306 -12.50 -9.03 -12.03
N LEU A 307 -12.94 -8.75 -10.80
CA LEU A 307 -13.20 -9.80 -9.82
C LEU A 307 -14.51 -10.50 -10.21
N PRO A 308 -14.52 -11.86 -10.30
CA PRO A 308 -15.68 -12.63 -10.71
C PRO A 308 -16.69 -12.79 -9.57
N VAL A 309 -17.23 -11.66 -9.08
CA VAL A 309 -18.23 -11.61 -7.99
C VAL A 309 -19.56 -12.21 -8.43
N ASP A 310 -19.87 -12.13 -9.72
CA ASP A 310 -21.06 -12.69 -10.35
C ASP A 310 -21.14 -14.23 -10.32
N ASP A 311 -20.00 -14.93 -10.20
CA ASP A 311 -19.97 -16.39 -10.25
C ASP A 311 -20.26 -17.02 -8.87
N PRO A 312 -21.32 -17.82 -8.71
CA PRO A 312 -21.65 -18.46 -7.44
C PRO A 312 -20.72 -19.62 -7.05
N ASP A 313 -20.03 -20.25 -8.01
CA ASP A 313 -19.17 -21.39 -7.77
C ASP A 313 -17.76 -20.94 -7.32
N PRO A 314 -17.28 -21.32 -6.12
CA PRO A 314 -16.02 -20.88 -5.58
C PRO A 314 -14.80 -21.35 -6.39
N LEU A 315 -14.86 -22.56 -6.95
CA LEU A 315 -13.75 -23.09 -7.74
C LEU A 315 -13.69 -22.45 -9.13
N ARG A 316 -14.85 -22.14 -9.74
CA ARG A 316 -14.89 -21.36 -10.99
C ARG A 316 -14.40 -19.94 -10.76
N ARG A 317 -14.77 -19.28 -9.64
CA ARG A 317 -14.22 -17.97 -9.28
C ARG A 317 -12.69 -18.02 -9.23
N LEU A 318 -12.13 -18.99 -8.52
CA LEU A 318 -10.68 -19.18 -8.43
C LEU A 318 -10.04 -19.42 -9.81
N ALA A 319 -10.63 -20.25 -10.65
CA ALA A 319 -10.14 -20.51 -12.01
C ALA A 319 -10.16 -19.25 -12.89
N ARG A 320 -11.22 -18.42 -12.79
CA ARG A 320 -11.33 -17.13 -13.49
C ARG A 320 -10.28 -16.12 -13.01
N VAL A 321 -10.06 -16.02 -11.70
CA VAL A 321 -9.00 -15.18 -11.12
C VAL A 321 -7.63 -15.61 -11.64
N ARG A 322 -7.31 -16.89 -11.56
CA ARG A 322 -6.03 -17.43 -12.05
C ARG A 322 -5.81 -17.12 -13.53
N THR A 323 -6.81 -17.38 -14.36
CA THR A 323 -6.73 -17.09 -15.81
C THR A 323 -6.49 -15.60 -16.07
N ALA A 324 -7.14 -14.70 -15.31
CA ALA A 324 -6.94 -13.27 -15.45
C ALA A 324 -5.52 -12.85 -15.00
N MET A 325 -5.02 -13.41 -13.90
CA MET A 325 -3.67 -13.15 -13.42
C MET A 325 -2.60 -13.64 -14.37
N ASP A 326 -2.76 -14.81 -14.97
CA ASP A 326 -1.81 -15.36 -15.96
C ASP A 326 -1.79 -14.49 -17.23
N ARG A 327 -2.95 -14.08 -17.75
CA ARG A 327 -3.03 -13.12 -18.88
C ARG A 327 -2.32 -11.80 -18.57
N ASN A 328 -2.45 -11.27 -17.35
CA ASN A 328 -1.77 -10.05 -16.96
C ASN A 328 -0.25 -10.22 -16.89
N LYS A 329 0.23 -11.38 -16.41
CA LYS A 329 1.67 -11.71 -16.38
C LYS A 329 2.23 -11.83 -17.82
N ASP A 330 1.52 -12.50 -18.71
CA ASP A 330 1.91 -12.69 -20.12
C ASP A 330 1.90 -11.37 -20.91
N ALA A 331 0.91 -10.50 -20.63
CA ALA A 331 0.82 -9.18 -21.26
C ALA A 331 1.94 -8.21 -20.83
N GLY A 332 2.60 -8.52 -19.71
CA GLY A 332 3.71 -7.74 -19.17
C GLY A 332 3.28 -6.44 -18.46
N PRO A 333 4.22 -5.78 -17.78
CA PRO A 333 3.94 -4.63 -16.91
C PRO A 333 3.58 -3.33 -17.65
N GLY A 334 3.59 -3.31 -18.96
CA GLY A 334 3.31 -2.13 -19.79
C GLY A 334 1.84 -1.93 -20.20
N ARG A 335 0.93 -2.82 -19.78
CA ARG A 335 -0.48 -2.76 -20.15
C ARG A 335 -1.37 -2.60 -18.89
N GLY A 336 -2.54 -2.01 -19.07
CA GLY A 336 -3.50 -1.78 -17.97
C GLY A 336 -2.96 -0.82 -16.90
N ALA A 337 -3.09 -1.15 -15.62
CA ALA A 337 -2.62 -0.30 -14.51
C ALA A 337 -1.08 -0.14 -14.46
N GLY A 338 -0.32 -1.06 -15.06
CA GLY A 338 1.12 -0.89 -15.24
C GLY A 338 1.46 0.29 -16.14
N ALA A 339 0.58 0.62 -17.10
CA ALA A 339 0.70 1.78 -17.96
C ALA A 339 0.58 3.09 -17.17
N VAL A 340 -0.21 3.12 -16.10
CA VAL A 340 -0.35 4.32 -15.25
C VAL A 340 0.95 4.67 -14.52
N ALA A 341 1.61 3.66 -13.95
CA ALA A 341 2.92 3.86 -13.32
C ALA A 341 3.98 4.30 -14.34
N LEU A 342 3.93 3.77 -15.56
CA LEU A 342 4.79 4.20 -16.66
C LEU A 342 4.44 5.61 -17.16
N LEU A 343 3.16 6.00 -17.14
CA LEU A 343 2.74 7.36 -17.48
C LEU A 343 3.32 8.36 -16.47
N ALA A 344 3.29 8.02 -15.19
CA ALA A 344 3.88 8.85 -14.15
C ALA A 344 5.38 9.11 -14.41
N ASP A 345 6.11 8.09 -14.89
CA ASP A 345 7.55 8.21 -15.20
C ASP A 345 7.84 9.18 -16.39
N HIS A 346 6.84 9.46 -17.23
CA HIS A 346 6.99 10.30 -18.43
C HIS A 346 6.37 11.70 -18.27
N VAL A 347 5.67 11.97 -17.16
CA VAL A 347 5.08 13.27 -16.88
C VAL A 347 6.12 14.18 -16.20
N PRO A 348 6.38 15.39 -16.71
CA PRO A 348 7.26 16.34 -16.03
C PRO A 348 6.75 16.71 -14.63
N PRO A 349 7.62 17.11 -13.69
CA PRO A 349 7.23 17.46 -12.32
C PRO A 349 6.07 18.47 -12.22
N LEU A 350 6.05 19.49 -13.08
CA LEU A 350 4.93 20.43 -13.21
C LEU A 350 3.62 19.74 -13.61
N GLY A 351 3.69 18.76 -14.49
CA GLY A 351 2.53 17.98 -14.91
C GLY A 351 1.92 17.18 -13.76
N HIS A 352 2.73 16.62 -12.88
CA HIS A 352 2.25 15.97 -11.66
C HIS A 352 1.53 16.94 -10.73
N ARG A 353 2.05 18.15 -10.58
CA ARG A 353 1.47 19.16 -9.71
C ARG A 353 0.13 19.67 -10.21
N PHE A 354 0.02 20.04 -11.49
CA PHE A 354 -1.20 20.59 -12.06
C PHE A 354 -2.16 19.52 -12.58
N GLY A 355 -1.66 18.36 -12.96
CA GLY A 355 -2.43 17.20 -13.38
C GLY A 355 -3.05 16.38 -12.23
N GLY A 356 -2.64 16.64 -10.98
CA GLY A 356 -3.12 15.91 -9.80
C GLY A 356 -4.65 15.76 -9.74
N PRO A 357 -5.45 16.83 -9.93
CA PRO A 357 -6.90 16.73 -9.95
C PRO A 357 -7.45 15.81 -11.05
N LEU A 358 -6.84 15.84 -12.25
CA LEU A 358 -7.23 14.96 -13.36
C LEU A 358 -6.87 13.50 -13.09
N VAL A 359 -5.71 13.25 -12.49
CA VAL A 359 -5.27 11.91 -12.08
C VAL A 359 -6.18 11.34 -10.99
N LYS A 360 -6.60 12.17 -10.02
CA LYS A 360 -7.59 11.78 -9.00
C LYS A 360 -8.90 11.32 -9.63
N GLN A 361 -9.46 12.10 -10.55
CA GLN A 361 -10.70 11.75 -11.25
C GLN A 361 -10.53 10.50 -12.12
N ALA A 362 -9.38 10.35 -12.77
CA ALA A 362 -9.11 9.20 -13.59
C ALA A 362 -9.00 7.91 -12.76
N ALA A 363 -8.43 7.93 -11.56
CA ALA A 363 -8.36 6.77 -10.67
C ALA A 363 -9.75 6.15 -10.43
N ARG A 364 -10.77 6.98 -10.24
CA ARG A 364 -12.19 6.58 -10.09
C ARG A 364 -12.72 5.81 -11.31
N LEU A 365 -12.20 6.08 -12.50
CA LEU A 365 -12.64 5.42 -13.73
C LEU A 365 -11.90 4.10 -13.98
N TRP A 366 -10.79 3.83 -13.27
CA TRP A 366 -9.93 2.69 -13.59
C TRP A 366 -10.17 1.48 -12.70
N PHE A 367 -10.39 1.68 -11.40
CA PHE A 367 -10.60 0.58 -10.48
C PHE A 367 -11.53 0.97 -9.33
N ASP A 368 -12.24 -0.02 -8.82
CA ASP A 368 -13.26 0.12 -7.80
C ASP A 368 -12.75 -0.31 -6.42
N ILE A 369 -11.75 -1.19 -6.39
CA ILE A 369 -11.14 -1.71 -5.16
C ILE A 369 -9.64 -1.93 -5.35
N LEU A 370 -8.88 -1.62 -4.31
CA LEU A 370 -7.46 -1.98 -4.21
C LEU A 370 -7.32 -3.29 -3.43
N VAL A 371 -6.63 -4.28 -4.02
CA VAL A 371 -6.26 -5.53 -3.35
C VAL A 371 -4.75 -5.68 -3.45
N THR A 372 -4.05 -5.50 -2.35
CA THR A 372 -2.58 -5.54 -2.31
C THR A 372 -2.07 -6.63 -1.40
N SER A 373 -0.91 -7.20 -1.70
CA SER A 373 -0.25 -8.20 -0.87
C SER A 373 1.17 -7.75 -0.55
N VAL A 374 1.51 -7.73 0.74
CA VAL A 374 2.82 -7.35 1.27
C VAL A 374 3.37 -8.56 2.05
N PRO A 375 4.24 -9.38 1.42
CA PRO A 375 4.82 -10.52 2.11
C PRO A 375 5.75 -10.04 3.24
N LEU A 376 5.49 -10.50 4.46
CA LEU A 376 6.36 -10.27 5.61
C LEU A 376 7.40 -11.39 5.71
N PRO A 377 8.63 -11.07 6.16
CA PRO A 377 9.59 -12.12 6.44
C PRO A 377 9.11 -12.99 7.60
N SER A 378 9.36 -14.31 7.53
CA SER A 378 8.97 -15.28 8.56
C SER A 378 9.80 -15.15 9.85
N LEU A 379 10.35 -13.97 10.13
CA LEU A 379 11.18 -13.67 11.28
C LEU A 379 10.31 -13.32 12.49
N GLY A 380 10.64 -13.86 13.64
CA GLY A 380 9.96 -13.54 14.90
C GLY A 380 10.28 -12.13 15.38
N LEU A 381 9.59 -11.12 14.86
CA LEU A 381 9.74 -9.72 15.28
C LEU A 381 9.30 -9.54 16.74
N ARG A 382 10.03 -8.68 17.47
CA ARG A 382 9.77 -8.32 18.87
C ARG A 382 9.97 -6.83 19.08
N LEU A 383 9.35 -6.30 20.13
CA LEU A 383 9.55 -4.94 20.60
C LEU A 383 9.64 -4.93 22.13
N GLY A 384 10.83 -4.60 22.65
CA GLY A 384 11.11 -4.69 24.09
C GLY A 384 10.91 -6.09 24.65
N GLY A 385 11.33 -7.12 23.90
CA GLY A 385 11.14 -8.53 24.24
C GLY A 385 9.73 -9.07 23.96
N ASN A 386 8.72 -8.23 23.76
CA ASN A 386 7.33 -8.64 23.50
C ASN A 386 7.19 -9.12 22.06
N PRO A 387 6.69 -10.36 21.82
CA PRO A 387 6.58 -10.89 20.47
C PRO A 387 5.43 -10.25 19.69
N LEU A 388 5.70 -9.93 18.41
CA LEU A 388 4.67 -9.59 17.44
C LEU A 388 3.87 -10.86 17.13
N THR A 389 2.54 -10.79 17.24
CA THR A 389 1.62 -11.92 17.01
C THR A 389 0.86 -11.78 15.71
N GLU A 390 0.39 -10.57 15.39
CA GLU A 390 -0.45 -10.28 14.23
C GLU A 390 0.03 -9.01 13.52
N VAL A 391 -0.17 -8.93 12.21
CA VAL A 391 0.14 -7.73 11.42
C VAL A 391 -0.91 -7.49 10.35
N TYR A 392 -1.67 -6.42 10.49
CA TYR A 392 -2.70 -5.98 9.56
C TYR A 392 -2.19 -4.79 8.75
N PRO A 393 -1.83 -4.96 7.48
CA PRO A 393 -1.45 -3.84 6.62
C PRO A 393 -2.69 -3.04 6.22
N PHE A 394 -2.55 -1.72 6.09
CA PHE A 394 -3.60 -0.82 5.65
C PHE A 394 -3.14 -0.06 4.41
N ALA A 395 -3.94 -0.12 3.36
CA ALA A 395 -3.72 0.61 2.13
C ALA A 395 -4.57 1.89 2.10
N PRO A 396 -4.09 2.97 1.45
CA PRO A 396 -4.89 4.18 1.30
C PRO A 396 -6.12 3.91 0.40
N LEU A 397 -7.22 4.61 0.66
CA LEU A 397 -8.36 4.67 -0.25
C LEU A 397 -8.07 5.71 -1.33
N ALA A 398 -8.17 5.32 -2.60
CA ALA A 398 -8.15 6.27 -3.69
C ALA A 398 -9.50 6.98 -3.84
N GLN A 399 -9.51 8.11 -4.57
CA GLN A 399 -10.72 8.89 -4.77
C GLN A 399 -11.86 8.05 -5.39
N GLY A 400 -13.03 8.09 -4.77
CA GLY A 400 -14.21 7.36 -5.20
C GLY A 400 -14.22 5.89 -4.81
N GLN A 401 -13.30 5.44 -3.96
CA GLN A 401 -13.27 4.08 -3.42
C GLN A 401 -13.76 4.07 -1.98
N SER A 402 -14.58 3.07 -1.67
CA SER A 402 -15.11 2.86 -0.32
C SER A 402 -14.38 1.80 0.48
N LEU A 403 -13.63 0.91 -0.19
CA LEU A 403 -12.98 -0.24 0.45
C LEU A 403 -11.61 -0.53 -0.18
N ALA A 404 -10.63 -0.83 0.65
CA ALA A 404 -9.33 -1.38 0.26
C ALA A 404 -8.99 -2.59 1.12
N VAL A 405 -8.37 -3.59 0.51
CA VAL A 405 -7.91 -4.83 1.16
C VAL A 405 -6.41 -4.95 1.00
N ALA A 406 -5.69 -5.00 2.11
CA ALA A 406 -4.27 -5.27 2.12
C ALA A 406 -4.01 -6.58 2.88
N ILE A 407 -3.10 -7.41 2.35
CA ILE A 407 -2.90 -8.77 2.82
C ILE A 407 -1.44 -8.95 3.20
N SER A 408 -1.18 -9.57 4.34
CA SER A 408 0.16 -10.02 4.73
C SER A 408 0.15 -11.48 5.14
N THR A 409 1.33 -12.12 5.10
CA THR A 409 1.52 -13.46 5.67
C THR A 409 2.56 -13.36 6.78
N TYR A 410 2.20 -13.82 7.98
CA TYR A 410 3.10 -13.77 9.13
C TYR A 410 2.84 -14.96 10.06
N ARG A 411 3.89 -15.67 10.46
CA ARG A 411 3.85 -16.80 11.42
C ARG A 411 2.79 -17.86 11.12
N GLY A 412 2.66 -18.25 9.86
CA GLY A 412 1.69 -19.28 9.44
C GLY A 412 0.25 -18.79 9.31
N GLN A 413 0.01 -17.50 9.49
CA GLN A 413 -1.29 -16.88 9.29
C GLN A 413 -1.29 -15.92 8.10
N VAL A 414 -2.42 -15.77 7.46
CA VAL A 414 -2.71 -14.70 6.51
C VAL A 414 -3.55 -13.65 7.22
N HIS A 415 -3.07 -12.42 7.22
CA HIS A 415 -3.76 -11.29 7.83
C HIS A 415 -4.31 -10.37 6.75
N PHE A 416 -5.62 -10.19 6.73
CA PHE A 416 -6.30 -9.20 5.90
C PHE A 416 -6.49 -7.93 6.72
N GLY A 417 -5.87 -6.85 6.30
CA GLY A 417 -6.14 -5.51 6.82
C GLY A 417 -7.12 -4.79 5.91
N LEU A 418 -8.21 -4.34 6.47
CA LEU A 418 -9.31 -3.69 5.77
C LEU A 418 -9.35 -2.22 6.13
N VAL A 419 -9.48 -1.37 5.12
CA VAL A 419 -9.73 0.07 5.28
C VAL A 419 -10.97 0.42 4.47
N ALA A 420 -11.92 1.06 5.11
CA ALA A 420 -13.13 1.52 4.46
C ALA A 420 -13.45 2.98 4.83
N ASP A 421 -14.20 3.65 3.95
CA ASP A 421 -14.92 4.86 4.33
C ASP A 421 -16.05 4.46 5.28
N ALA A 422 -16.07 5.04 6.48
CA ALA A 422 -16.94 4.57 7.56
C ALA A 422 -18.44 4.79 7.29
N GLU A 423 -18.79 5.79 6.48
CA GLU A 423 -20.18 6.05 6.11
C GLU A 423 -20.64 5.19 4.94
N ALA A 424 -19.77 4.95 3.96
CA ALA A 424 -20.09 4.13 2.81
C ALA A 424 -20.16 2.62 3.12
N VAL A 425 -19.33 2.18 4.09
CA VAL A 425 -19.23 0.77 4.52
C VAL A 425 -19.34 0.68 6.05
N PRO A 426 -20.52 1.00 6.62
CA PRO A 426 -20.73 0.94 8.07
C PRO A 426 -20.69 -0.50 8.62
N ASP A 427 -20.88 -1.48 7.76
CA ASP A 427 -20.92 -2.92 8.05
C ASP A 427 -19.62 -3.66 7.66
N LEU A 428 -18.47 -3.00 7.78
CA LEU A 428 -17.16 -3.58 7.46
C LEU A 428 -16.91 -4.91 8.17
N ASP A 429 -17.45 -5.09 9.37
CA ASP A 429 -17.32 -6.33 10.15
C ASP A 429 -18.01 -7.51 9.46
N ARG A 430 -19.12 -7.28 8.72
CA ARG A 430 -19.75 -8.31 7.91
C ARG A 430 -18.87 -8.74 6.73
N PHE A 431 -18.22 -7.77 6.09
CA PHE A 431 -17.24 -8.09 5.04
C PHE A 431 -16.04 -8.87 5.61
N ALA A 432 -15.57 -8.51 6.80
CA ALA A 432 -14.52 -9.24 7.51
C ALA A 432 -14.93 -10.69 7.79
N ALA A 433 -16.14 -10.91 8.30
CA ALA A 433 -16.68 -12.27 8.52
C ALA A 433 -16.84 -13.05 7.19
N ALA A 434 -17.22 -12.38 6.11
CA ALA A 434 -17.34 -12.98 4.80
C ALA A 434 -15.99 -13.51 4.25
N LEU A 435 -14.86 -12.85 4.57
CA LEU A 435 -13.52 -13.34 4.20
C LEU A 435 -13.20 -14.69 4.86
N THR A 436 -13.47 -14.83 6.15
CA THR A 436 -13.28 -16.10 6.87
C THR A 436 -14.16 -17.20 6.28
N ALA A 437 -15.46 -16.91 6.11
CA ALA A 437 -16.41 -17.87 5.56
C ALA A 437 -16.07 -18.32 4.12
N GLU A 438 -15.45 -17.43 3.34
CA GLU A 438 -15.04 -17.78 1.98
C GLU A 438 -13.81 -18.70 1.96
N VAL A 439 -12.86 -18.55 2.88
CA VAL A 439 -11.75 -19.50 3.04
C VAL A 439 -12.31 -20.89 3.37
N GLU A 440 -13.21 -20.98 4.34
CA GLU A 440 -13.88 -22.24 4.72
C GLU A 440 -14.62 -22.87 3.52
N THR A 441 -15.33 -22.05 2.74
CA THR A 441 -16.06 -22.48 1.54
C THR A 441 -15.11 -23.07 0.49
N LEU A 442 -13.98 -22.42 0.22
CA LEU A 442 -12.96 -22.90 -0.72
C LEU A 442 -12.32 -24.21 -0.23
N VAL A 443 -12.01 -24.32 1.06
CA VAL A 443 -11.44 -25.54 1.66
C VAL A 443 -12.43 -26.69 1.54
N ALA A 444 -13.70 -26.47 1.87
CA ALA A 444 -14.75 -27.48 1.73
C ALA A 444 -14.94 -27.92 0.27
N ALA A 445 -14.94 -26.98 -0.67
CA ALA A 445 -15.06 -27.28 -2.10
C ALA A 445 -13.86 -28.07 -2.66
N CYS A 446 -12.70 -27.99 -2.03
CA CYS A 446 -11.51 -28.78 -2.40
C CYS A 446 -11.48 -30.18 -1.75
N ALA A 447 -12.34 -30.47 -0.79
CA ALA A 447 -12.41 -31.75 -0.12
C ALA A 447 -13.37 -32.77 -0.82
N LEU A 448 -14.15 -32.28 -1.77
CA LEU A 448 -15.07 -33.05 -2.62
C LEU A 448 -14.36 -33.54 -3.90
#